data_0959b52c2d4ea296760fa98cf190bdda
#
_entry.id   0959b52c2d4ea296760fa98cf190bdda
#
_cell.length_a   1.000
_cell.length_b   1.000
_cell.length_c   1.000
_cell.angle_alpha   90.00
_cell.angle_beta   90.00
_cell.angle_gamma   90.00
#
_symmetry.space_group_name_H-M   'P 1'
#
loop_
_entity.id
_entity.type
_entity.pdbx_description
1 polymer ?
#
loop_
_entity_poly.entity_id
_entity_poly.type
_entity_poly.pdbx_seq_one_letter_code
_entity_poly.pdbx_strand_id
1 'polypeptide(L)'
;GECPHCGRSLENRNPEGALPLGTQLGGRYTVGTYLSADGDGLAYRGVLNDEKKFVLIKEYFPVTLCNGRSADGALMPKEEKEVLFKTSRMDFKDLYDDLKNLTPATGLSTILDVMEENNTVYAVEESEKGMTLSHYLHLRSRTLTPAEARTLLQPIMEGVAQLHRSGLIHRGICPDNIVLPIDGTARLTGYGTLALRTGGSELKSQLYPGYAAPEQYSAAEFSGRYTDVYALAAVCYRMVTGQTPVAAPQRKVRDSLESAHSLEAGVPTWFSQVL
;
A
#
# COMPACT_ATOMS: atom_id res chain seq x y z
N GLY A 1 22.61 -25.25 -2.61
CA GLY A 1 22.19 -26.29 -1.67
C GLY A 1 20.79 -26.06 -1.17
N GLU A 2 20.14 -27.05 -0.58
CA GLU A 2 18.79 -26.92 -0.02
C GLU A 2 18.87 -26.80 1.51
N CYS A 3 17.90 -26.10 2.11
CA CYS A 3 17.79 -25.98 3.54
C CYS A 3 17.44 -27.36 4.16
N PRO A 4 18.26 -27.89 5.09
CA PRO A 4 18.05 -29.23 5.66
C PRO A 4 16.76 -29.35 6.49
N HIS A 5 16.11 -28.22 6.86
CA HIS A 5 14.88 -28.22 7.65
C HIS A 5 13.60 -28.06 6.84
N CYS A 6 13.64 -27.38 5.68
CA CYS A 6 12.43 -27.07 4.90
C CYS A 6 12.54 -27.36 3.40
N GLY A 7 13.66 -27.92 2.93
CA GLY A 7 13.89 -28.27 1.52
C GLY A 7 13.96 -27.08 0.54
N ARG A 8 13.90 -25.83 1.03
CA ARG A 8 14.02 -24.66 0.15
C ARG A 8 15.45 -24.53 -0.34
N SER A 9 15.60 -24.22 -1.63
CA SER A 9 16.90 -23.89 -2.19
C SER A 9 17.55 -22.74 -1.40
N LEU A 10 18.79 -22.95 -0.97
CA LEU A 10 19.63 -21.92 -0.35
C LEU A 10 20.22 -20.96 -1.40
N GLU A 11 20.07 -21.27 -2.67
CA GLU A 11 20.27 -20.34 -3.79
C GLU A 11 19.04 -19.45 -3.91
N ASN A 12 18.83 -18.61 -2.91
CA ASN A 12 17.74 -17.66 -2.91
C ASN A 12 18.11 -16.54 -3.89
N ARG A 13 17.52 -16.57 -5.08
CA ARG A 13 17.67 -15.53 -6.10
C ARG A 13 16.36 -14.77 -6.18
N ASN A 14 16.47 -13.45 -6.21
CA ASN A 14 15.32 -12.62 -6.56
C ASN A 14 14.95 -12.87 -8.04
N PRO A 15 13.70 -12.63 -8.46
CA PRO A 15 13.29 -12.80 -9.85
C PRO A 15 14.15 -12.00 -10.82
N GLU A 16 14.17 -12.42 -12.08
CA GLU A 16 14.82 -11.66 -13.14
C GLU A 16 14.29 -10.22 -13.21
N GLY A 17 15.19 -9.26 -13.38
CA GLY A 17 14.85 -7.83 -13.35
C GLY A 17 14.80 -7.20 -11.96
N ALA A 18 14.62 -7.99 -10.90
CA ALA A 18 14.73 -7.49 -9.52
C ALA A 18 16.20 -7.31 -9.11
N LEU A 19 16.44 -6.49 -8.07
CA LEU A 19 17.76 -6.33 -7.49
C LEU A 19 18.26 -7.67 -6.91
N PRO A 20 19.54 -8.02 -7.10
CA PRO A 20 20.14 -9.18 -6.46
C PRO A 20 20.11 -9.08 -4.92
N LEU A 21 20.04 -10.23 -4.26
CA LEU A 21 20.23 -10.31 -2.82
C LEU A 21 21.59 -9.73 -2.43
N GLY A 22 21.62 -8.95 -1.36
CA GLY A 22 22.83 -8.34 -0.83
C GLY A 22 23.24 -7.04 -1.52
N THR A 23 22.48 -6.56 -2.53
CA THR A 23 22.70 -5.23 -3.12
C THR A 23 22.69 -4.17 -2.04
N GLN A 24 23.70 -3.30 -2.06
CA GLN A 24 23.79 -2.16 -1.12
C GLN A 24 23.14 -0.95 -1.75
N LEU A 25 22.32 -0.24 -0.98
CA LEU A 25 21.69 1.01 -1.37
C LEU A 25 22.08 2.12 -0.36
N GLY A 26 22.54 3.25 -0.89
CA GLY A 26 22.97 4.42 -0.08
C GLY A 26 24.06 4.11 0.94
N GLY A 27 24.75 2.99 0.83
CA GLY A 27 25.71 2.51 1.84
C GLY A 27 25.10 2.12 3.18
N ARG A 28 23.78 2.24 3.34
CA ARG A 28 23.06 2.06 4.62
C ARG A 28 22.13 0.84 4.63
N TYR A 29 21.64 0.42 3.47
CA TYR A 29 20.64 -0.63 3.37
C TYR A 29 21.13 -1.79 2.55
N THR A 30 20.81 -3.00 2.99
CA THR A 30 21.05 -4.23 2.23
C THR A 30 19.73 -4.78 1.73
N VAL A 31 19.64 -4.97 0.41
CA VAL A 31 18.47 -5.58 -0.23
C VAL A 31 18.41 -7.06 0.10
N GLY A 32 17.29 -7.51 0.57
CA GLY A 32 16.97 -8.89 0.86
C GLY A 32 16.03 -9.51 -0.17
N THR A 33 15.07 -10.31 0.30
CA THR A 33 14.15 -11.05 -0.56
C THR A 33 13.12 -10.13 -1.22
N TYR A 34 12.88 -10.35 -2.51
CA TYR A 34 11.74 -9.82 -3.24
C TYR A 34 10.42 -10.23 -2.54
N LEU A 35 9.49 -9.31 -2.44
CA LEU A 35 8.19 -9.51 -1.82
C LEU A 35 7.04 -9.50 -2.84
N SER A 36 6.98 -8.46 -3.65
CA SER A 36 5.88 -8.23 -4.59
C SER A 36 6.23 -7.20 -5.66
N ALA A 37 5.37 -7.11 -6.67
CA ALA A 37 5.38 -6.03 -7.65
C ALA A 37 3.99 -5.41 -7.77
N ASP A 38 3.96 -4.11 -8.05
CA ASP A 38 2.77 -3.37 -8.46
C ASP A 38 3.07 -2.48 -9.67
N GLY A 39 2.16 -1.58 -10.05
CA GLY A 39 2.38 -0.69 -11.20
C GLY A 39 3.45 0.37 -10.98
N ASP A 40 3.71 0.75 -9.73
CA ASP A 40 4.82 1.66 -9.38
C ASP A 40 6.17 0.94 -9.40
N GLY A 41 6.21 -0.35 -9.04
CA GLY A 41 7.49 -1.05 -9.03
C GLY A 41 7.57 -2.31 -8.20
N LEU A 42 8.73 -2.54 -7.62
CA LEU A 42 9.10 -3.74 -6.89
C LEU A 42 9.27 -3.45 -5.40
N ALA A 43 8.88 -4.40 -4.57
CA ALA A 43 9.06 -4.33 -3.13
C ALA A 43 9.98 -5.44 -2.64
N TYR A 44 10.87 -5.10 -1.70
CA TYR A 44 11.83 -6.01 -1.09
C TYR A 44 11.78 -5.92 0.43
N ARG A 45 12.07 -7.01 1.08
CA ARG A 45 12.56 -6.96 2.46
C ARG A 45 14.02 -6.52 2.42
N GLY A 46 14.38 -5.59 3.29
CA GLY A 46 15.76 -5.14 3.43
C GLY A 46 16.19 -5.09 4.88
N VAL A 47 17.43 -4.67 5.09
CA VAL A 47 18.03 -4.47 6.42
C VAL A 47 18.69 -3.10 6.45
N LEU A 48 18.38 -2.30 7.48
CA LEU A 48 19.17 -1.15 7.87
C LEU A 48 20.43 -1.66 8.58
N ASN A 49 21.60 -1.45 7.97
CA ASN A 49 22.85 -2.15 8.32
C ASN A 49 23.32 -1.85 9.76
N ASP A 50 23.31 -0.57 10.17
CA ASP A 50 23.82 -0.13 11.45
C ASP A 50 22.98 -0.64 12.63
N GLU A 51 21.66 -0.65 12.45
CA GLU A 51 20.72 -1.04 13.50
C GLU A 51 20.31 -2.52 13.40
N LYS A 52 20.66 -3.21 12.33
CA LYS A 52 20.24 -4.59 12.00
C LYS A 52 18.72 -4.77 12.06
N LYS A 53 17.98 -3.70 11.71
CA LYS A 53 16.53 -3.70 11.64
C LYS A 53 16.03 -4.06 10.27
N PHE A 54 14.95 -4.83 10.22
CA PHE A 54 14.23 -5.06 8.97
C PHE A 54 13.51 -3.80 8.50
N VAL A 55 13.57 -3.59 7.19
CA VAL A 55 12.86 -2.51 6.49
C VAL A 55 12.14 -3.07 5.27
N LEU A 56 11.18 -2.31 4.76
CA LEU A 56 10.60 -2.51 3.44
C LEU A 56 11.25 -1.52 2.48
N ILE A 57 11.70 -1.99 1.33
CA ILE A 57 12.29 -1.15 0.28
C ILE A 57 11.38 -1.23 -0.92
N LYS A 58 10.81 -0.10 -1.33
CA LYS A 58 10.04 0.03 -2.56
C LYS A 58 10.91 0.71 -3.61
N GLU A 59 11.10 0.03 -4.73
CA GLU A 59 11.83 0.53 -5.89
C GLU A 59 10.86 0.99 -6.96
N TYR A 60 10.99 2.22 -7.44
CA TYR A 60 10.24 2.67 -8.61
C TYR A 60 10.71 1.91 -9.85
N PHE A 61 9.90 0.99 -10.35
CA PHE A 61 10.19 0.17 -11.52
C PHE A 61 8.91 -0.16 -12.28
N PRO A 62 8.28 0.81 -12.96
CA PRO A 62 7.07 0.57 -13.73
C PRO A 62 7.38 -0.24 -14.99
N VAL A 63 7.00 -1.52 -14.99
CA VAL A 63 7.25 -2.45 -16.09
C VAL A 63 6.62 -2.01 -17.42
N THR A 64 5.61 -1.16 -17.38
CA THR A 64 4.99 -0.57 -18.58
C THR A 64 5.89 0.45 -19.27
N LEU A 65 6.83 1.05 -18.52
CA LEU A 65 7.70 2.13 -18.99
C LEU A 65 9.17 1.71 -19.16
N CYS A 66 9.58 0.54 -18.67
CA CYS A 66 10.97 0.10 -18.64
C CYS A 66 11.20 -1.16 -19.48
N ASN A 67 12.43 -1.29 -20.01
CA ASN A 67 12.94 -2.49 -20.69
C ASN A 67 13.79 -3.40 -19.77
N GLY A 68 13.86 -3.11 -18.47
CA GLY A 68 14.72 -3.84 -17.53
C GLY A 68 15.89 -3.01 -17.05
N ARG A 69 17.02 -3.67 -16.77
CA ARG A 69 18.25 -3.06 -16.27
C ARG A 69 19.40 -3.19 -17.25
N SER A 70 20.28 -2.20 -17.25
CA SER A 70 21.59 -2.25 -17.88
C SER A 70 22.55 -3.15 -17.07
N ALA A 71 23.73 -3.40 -17.64
CA ALA A 71 24.76 -4.27 -17.01
C ALA A 71 25.25 -3.72 -15.66
N ASP A 72 25.21 -2.41 -15.45
CA ASP A 72 25.56 -1.72 -14.21
C ASP A 72 24.37 -1.63 -13.20
N GLY A 73 23.22 -2.20 -13.56
CA GLY A 73 22.02 -2.27 -12.72
C GLY A 73 21.05 -1.09 -12.85
N ALA A 74 21.37 -0.08 -13.66
CA ALA A 74 20.48 1.07 -13.87
C ALA A 74 19.22 0.70 -14.66
N LEU A 75 18.07 1.30 -14.33
CA LEU A 75 16.86 1.10 -15.08
C LEU A 75 16.95 1.74 -16.48
N MET A 76 16.47 1.00 -17.46
CA MET A 76 16.40 1.43 -18.85
C MET A 76 14.94 1.73 -19.23
N PRO A 77 14.55 3.00 -19.33
CA PRO A 77 13.23 3.33 -19.86
C PRO A 77 13.11 2.92 -21.33
N LYS A 78 11.89 2.65 -21.79
CA LYS A 78 11.59 2.48 -23.21
C LYS A 78 11.82 3.80 -23.94
N GLU A 79 12.38 3.76 -25.16
CA GLU A 79 12.80 4.94 -25.90
C GLU A 79 11.65 5.98 -26.04
N GLU A 80 10.45 5.52 -26.42
CA GLU A 80 9.28 6.38 -26.57
C GLU A 80 8.61 6.80 -25.24
N LYS A 81 9.08 6.28 -24.10
CA LYS A 81 8.52 6.51 -22.76
C LYS A 81 9.45 7.25 -21.80
N GLU A 82 10.59 7.72 -22.26
CA GLU A 82 11.60 8.36 -21.39
C GLU A 82 11.07 9.57 -20.63
N VAL A 83 10.31 10.45 -21.30
CA VAL A 83 9.74 11.64 -20.67
C VAL A 83 8.74 11.25 -19.59
N LEU A 84 7.84 10.31 -19.90
CA LEU A 84 6.85 9.83 -18.95
C LEU A 84 7.51 9.11 -17.76
N PHE A 85 8.54 8.30 -18.03
CA PHE A 85 9.32 7.64 -16.96
C PHE A 85 9.96 8.69 -16.03
N LYS A 86 10.57 9.74 -16.55
CA LYS A 86 11.18 10.81 -15.75
C LYS A 86 10.14 11.53 -14.90
N THR A 87 9.00 11.91 -15.49
CA THR A 87 7.93 12.62 -14.79
C THR A 87 7.34 11.77 -13.68
N SER A 88 6.92 10.53 -13.99
CA SER A 88 6.31 9.65 -13.01
C SER A 88 7.29 9.16 -11.93
N ARG A 89 8.60 9.09 -12.25
CA ARG A 89 9.65 8.88 -11.25
C ARG A 89 9.75 10.05 -10.26
N MET A 90 9.60 11.28 -10.75
CA MET A 90 9.52 12.46 -9.89
C MET A 90 8.27 12.43 -9.01
N ASP A 91 7.10 12.08 -9.57
CA ASP A 91 5.87 11.94 -8.80
C ASP A 91 6.02 10.93 -7.65
N PHE A 92 6.70 9.80 -7.92
CA PHE A 92 7.02 8.81 -6.90
C PHE A 92 7.95 9.39 -5.84
N LYS A 93 9.02 10.07 -6.24
CA LYS A 93 9.97 10.70 -5.33
C LYS A 93 9.28 11.73 -4.44
N ASP A 94 8.54 12.65 -5.04
CA ASP A 94 7.85 13.74 -4.33
C ASP A 94 6.86 13.18 -3.30
N LEU A 95 6.08 12.15 -3.66
CA LEU A 95 5.18 11.46 -2.74
C LEU A 95 5.93 10.94 -1.51
N TYR A 96 7.03 10.23 -1.71
CA TYR A 96 7.76 9.61 -0.58
C TYR A 96 8.60 10.62 0.20
N ASP A 97 9.08 11.70 -0.41
CA ASP A 97 9.71 12.83 0.31
C ASP A 97 8.68 13.54 1.21
N ASP A 98 7.47 13.79 0.72
CA ASP A 98 6.39 14.38 1.51
C ASP A 98 5.99 13.45 2.68
N LEU A 99 5.89 12.16 2.44
CA LEU A 99 5.62 11.16 3.48
C LEU A 99 6.75 11.09 4.51
N LYS A 100 8.01 11.15 4.08
CA LYS A 100 9.18 11.19 4.97
C LYS A 100 9.16 12.43 5.88
N ASN A 101 8.77 13.57 5.33
CA ASN A 101 8.64 14.81 6.12
C ASN A 101 7.47 14.77 7.10
N LEU A 102 6.40 14.04 6.77
CA LEU A 102 5.21 13.91 7.61
C LEU A 102 5.38 12.87 8.71
N THR A 103 6.11 11.79 8.46
CA THR A 103 6.26 10.67 9.40
C THR A 103 7.54 10.80 10.25
N PRO A 104 7.60 10.25 11.47
CA PRO A 104 6.57 9.41 12.10
C PRO A 104 5.31 10.17 12.50
N ALA A 105 4.15 9.56 12.31
CA ALA A 105 2.85 10.12 12.64
C ALA A 105 1.89 9.00 13.10
N THR A 106 0.97 9.34 14.01
CA THR A 106 -0.02 8.37 14.52
C THR A 106 -0.79 7.75 13.37
N GLY A 107 -0.92 6.44 13.38
CA GLY A 107 -1.70 5.68 12.41
C GLY A 107 -1.10 5.58 11.00
N LEU A 108 0.12 6.06 10.79
CA LEU A 108 0.86 5.95 9.53
C LEU A 108 2.14 5.13 9.71
N SER A 109 2.50 4.33 8.74
CA SER A 109 3.82 3.72 8.70
C SER A 109 4.88 4.77 8.37
N THR A 110 6.08 4.60 8.92
CA THR A 110 7.15 5.59 8.86
C THR A 110 8.00 5.40 7.61
N ILE A 111 8.21 6.46 6.84
CA ILE A 111 9.20 6.48 5.77
C ILE A 111 10.54 6.92 6.36
N LEU A 112 11.52 6.03 6.30
CA LEU A 112 12.85 6.22 6.87
C LEU A 112 13.77 6.97 5.91
N ASP A 113 13.69 6.65 4.62
CA ASP A 113 14.57 7.23 3.62
C ASP A 113 13.98 7.22 2.21
N VAL A 114 14.49 8.14 1.37
CA VAL A 114 14.24 8.21 -0.06
C VAL A 114 15.57 8.44 -0.76
N MET A 115 15.92 7.57 -1.70
CA MET A 115 17.23 7.57 -2.36
C MET A 115 17.10 7.50 -3.87
N GLU A 116 17.97 8.21 -4.58
CA GLU A 116 18.08 8.16 -6.04
C GLU A 116 19.37 7.44 -6.43
N GLU A 117 19.24 6.24 -6.94
CA GLU A 117 20.34 5.43 -7.48
C GLU A 117 19.82 4.60 -8.67
N ASN A 118 20.72 4.03 -9.47
CA ASN A 118 20.38 3.10 -10.56
C ASN A 118 19.32 3.65 -11.55
N ASN A 119 19.35 4.95 -11.82
CA ASN A 119 18.36 5.67 -12.64
C ASN A 119 16.91 5.50 -12.12
N THR A 120 16.74 5.26 -10.83
CA THR A 120 15.43 5.13 -10.18
C THR A 120 15.41 5.76 -8.79
N VAL A 121 14.31 5.56 -8.07
CA VAL A 121 14.09 6.01 -6.70
C VAL A 121 13.73 4.83 -5.82
N TYR A 122 14.32 4.79 -4.65
CA TYR A 122 14.02 3.83 -3.58
C TYR A 122 13.39 4.55 -2.40
N ALA A 123 12.26 4.07 -1.95
CA ALA A 123 11.65 4.48 -0.69
C ALA A 123 11.85 3.39 0.36
N VAL A 124 12.31 3.76 1.53
CA VAL A 124 12.53 2.83 2.64
C VAL A 124 11.51 3.11 3.73
N GLU A 125 10.73 2.09 4.04
CA GLU A 125 9.67 2.12 5.04
C GLU A 125 10.04 1.24 6.23
N GLU A 126 9.70 1.65 7.44
CA GLU A 126 9.87 0.83 8.63
C GLU A 126 9.06 -0.46 8.54
N SER A 127 9.69 -1.59 8.84
CA SER A 127 9.02 -2.88 8.82
C SER A 127 8.44 -3.20 10.21
N GLU A 128 7.13 -3.18 10.30
CA GLU A 128 6.42 -3.50 11.53
C GLU A 128 6.28 -5.02 11.72
N LYS A 129 6.49 -5.47 12.97
CA LYS A 129 6.17 -6.85 13.35
C LYS A 129 4.68 -6.92 13.72
N GLY A 130 3.91 -7.58 12.89
CA GLY A 130 2.47 -7.67 13.09
C GLY A 130 1.79 -8.43 11.96
N MET A 131 0.49 -8.30 11.89
CA MET A 131 -0.33 -8.86 10.82
C MET A 131 -1.19 -7.78 10.17
N THR A 132 -1.64 -8.02 8.94
CA THR A 132 -2.62 -7.13 8.29
C THR A 132 -3.98 -7.26 8.95
N LEU A 133 -4.79 -6.20 8.85
CA LEU A 133 -6.19 -6.25 9.29
C LEU A 133 -6.97 -7.35 8.54
N SER A 134 -6.66 -7.56 7.26
CA SER A 134 -7.24 -8.64 6.46
C SER A 134 -7.00 -10.01 7.11
N HIS A 135 -5.76 -10.29 7.48
CA HIS A 135 -5.41 -11.55 8.16
C HIS A 135 -6.06 -11.66 9.54
N TYR A 136 -6.05 -10.58 10.31
CA TYR A 136 -6.70 -10.53 11.62
C TYR A 136 -8.20 -10.83 11.53
N LEU A 137 -8.92 -10.23 10.57
CA LEU A 137 -10.34 -10.48 10.36
C LEU A 137 -10.61 -11.92 9.91
N HIS A 138 -9.70 -12.52 9.13
CA HIS A 138 -9.82 -13.92 8.70
C HIS A 138 -9.68 -14.91 9.86
N LEU A 139 -8.83 -14.61 10.85
CA LEU A 139 -8.61 -15.47 12.01
C LEU A 139 -9.74 -15.41 13.05
N ARG A 140 -10.62 -14.41 12.97
CA ARG A 140 -11.70 -14.25 13.94
C ARG A 140 -12.90 -15.12 13.60
N SER A 141 -13.52 -15.66 14.63
CA SER A 141 -14.77 -16.44 14.53
C SER A 141 -16.03 -15.54 14.50
N ARG A 142 -15.88 -14.23 14.75
CA ARG A 142 -16.98 -13.25 14.77
C ARG A 142 -16.57 -11.92 14.15
N THR A 143 -17.54 -11.15 13.73
CA THR A 143 -17.39 -9.74 13.32
C THR A 143 -16.96 -8.86 14.50
N LEU A 144 -16.46 -7.66 14.20
CA LEU A 144 -16.17 -6.66 15.19
C LEU A 144 -17.44 -5.87 15.54
N THR A 145 -17.58 -5.52 16.81
CA THR A 145 -18.59 -4.55 17.20
C THR A 145 -18.23 -3.15 16.69
N PRO A 146 -19.21 -2.22 16.56
CA PRO A 146 -18.91 -0.85 16.19
C PRO A 146 -17.87 -0.17 17.11
N ALA A 147 -17.88 -0.49 18.39
CA ALA A 147 -16.91 0.04 19.36
C ALA A 147 -15.49 -0.49 19.11
N GLU A 148 -15.34 -1.79 18.85
CA GLU A 148 -14.06 -2.40 18.49
C GLU A 148 -13.54 -1.83 17.17
N ALA A 149 -14.41 -1.70 16.15
CA ALA A 149 -14.06 -1.12 14.87
C ALA A 149 -13.56 0.32 15.01
N ARG A 150 -14.28 1.14 15.79
CA ARG A 150 -13.89 2.52 16.10
C ARG A 150 -12.52 2.59 16.75
N THR A 151 -12.28 1.79 17.79
CA THR A 151 -11.00 1.77 18.51
C THR A 151 -9.83 1.44 17.58
N LEU A 152 -10.03 0.46 16.68
CA LEU A 152 -9.00 0.04 15.73
C LEU A 152 -8.76 1.10 14.65
N LEU A 153 -9.81 1.72 14.12
CA LEU A 153 -9.71 2.69 13.02
C LEU A 153 -9.33 4.10 13.49
N GLN A 154 -9.50 4.44 14.77
CA GLN A 154 -9.21 5.79 15.27
C GLN A 154 -7.80 6.27 14.92
N PRO A 155 -6.70 5.53 15.18
CA PRO A 155 -5.37 5.97 14.78
C PRO A 155 -5.22 6.10 13.27
N ILE A 156 -5.86 5.23 12.48
CA ILE A 156 -5.84 5.31 11.02
C ILE A 156 -6.52 6.60 10.55
N MET A 157 -7.70 6.94 11.09
CA MET A 157 -8.40 8.19 10.77
C MET A 157 -7.58 9.43 11.13
N GLU A 158 -6.86 9.40 12.26
CA GLU A 158 -5.95 10.47 12.67
C GLU A 158 -4.80 10.63 11.66
N GLY A 159 -4.20 9.51 11.23
CA GLY A 159 -3.15 9.50 10.20
C GLY A 159 -3.65 10.01 8.85
N VAL A 160 -4.81 9.55 8.38
CA VAL A 160 -5.45 10.04 7.14
C VAL A 160 -5.76 11.54 7.23
N ALA A 161 -6.22 12.02 8.37
CA ALA A 161 -6.44 13.46 8.57
C ALA A 161 -5.13 14.26 8.49
N GLN A 162 -4.00 13.70 8.90
CA GLN A 162 -2.68 14.33 8.74
C GLN A 162 -2.25 14.36 7.28
N LEU A 163 -2.40 13.25 6.53
CA LEU A 163 -2.18 13.22 5.08
C LEU A 163 -2.98 14.33 4.39
N HIS A 164 -4.28 14.41 4.69
CA HIS A 164 -5.18 15.39 4.07
C HIS A 164 -4.81 16.85 4.39
N ARG A 165 -4.30 17.13 5.58
CA ARG A 165 -3.78 18.47 5.92
C ARG A 165 -2.53 18.84 5.13
N SER A 166 -1.71 17.85 4.80
CA SER A 166 -0.51 18.02 3.97
C SER A 166 -0.81 17.95 2.46
N GLY A 167 -2.07 17.87 2.07
CA GLY A 167 -2.47 17.80 0.65
C GLY A 167 -2.35 16.42 0.02
N LEU A 168 -1.99 15.39 0.80
CA LEU A 168 -1.85 14.02 0.33
C LEU A 168 -3.17 13.25 0.45
N ILE A 169 -3.46 12.41 -0.52
CA ILE A 169 -4.58 11.48 -0.52
C ILE A 169 -4.01 10.06 -0.67
N HIS A 170 -4.43 9.14 0.18
CA HIS A 170 -3.85 7.78 0.20
C HIS A 170 -4.32 6.91 -0.96
N ARG A 171 -5.60 6.91 -1.27
CA ARG A 171 -6.25 6.18 -2.39
C ARG A 171 -6.11 4.66 -2.37
N GLY A 172 -5.52 4.09 -1.35
CA GLY A 172 -5.28 2.65 -1.23
C GLY A 172 -5.66 2.07 0.12
N ILE A 173 -6.59 2.71 0.84
CA ILE A 173 -7.04 2.23 2.15
C ILE A 173 -7.87 0.95 1.94
N CYS A 174 -7.38 -0.15 2.51
CA CYS A 174 -8.05 -1.44 2.52
C CYS A 174 -7.47 -2.30 3.67
N PRO A 175 -8.10 -3.41 4.05
CA PRO A 175 -7.63 -4.24 5.15
C PRO A 175 -6.20 -4.80 4.96
N ASP A 176 -5.73 -4.99 3.72
CA ASP A 176 -4.38 -5.48 3.44
C ASP A 176 -3.31 -4.40 3.68
N ASN A 177 -3.68 -3.12 3.61
CA ASN A 177 -2.81 -1.97 3.84
C ASN A 177 -2.91 -1.40 5.26
N ILE A 178 -3.61 -2.06 6.16
CA ILE A 178 -3.64 -1.72 7.59
C ILE A 178 -2.89 -2.81 8.35
N VAL A 179 -1.80 -2.44 9.00
CA VAL A 179 -0.99 -3.34 9.83
C VAL A 179 -1.37 -3.15 11.30
N LEU A 180 -1.51 -4.26 12.00
CA LEU A 180 -1.73 -4.33 13.44
C LEU A 180 -0.42 -4.81 14.07
N PRO A 181 0.44 -3.88 14.57
CA PRO A 181 1.68 -4.25 15.22
C PRO A 181 1.42 -5.01 16.52
N ILE A 182 2.38 -5.87 16.91
CA ILE A 182 2.27 -6.64 18.17
C ILE A 182 2.24 -5.70 19.38
N ASP A 183 3.02 -4.65 19.35
CA ASP A 183 3.26 -3.74 20.49
C ASP A 183 2.83 -2.29 20.17
N GLY A 184 1.78 -2.10 19.36
CA GLY A 184 1.43 -0.74 18.97
C GLY A 184 0.02 -0.55 18.43
N THR A 185 -0.26 0.67 18.05
CA THR A 185 -1.50 1.08 17.40
C THR A 185 -1.48 0.74 15.91
N ALA A 186 -2.67 0.49 15.33
CA ALA A 186 -2.82 0.23 13.90
C ALA A 186 -2.14 1.31 13.05
N ARG A 187 -1.50 0.89 11.96
CA ARG A 187 -0.79 1.77 11.01
C ARG A 187 -1.23 1.50 9.59
N LEU A 188 -1.42 2.57 8.84
CA LEU A 188 -1.70 2.55 7.41
C LEU A 188 -0.39 2.54 6.64
N THR A 189 -0.26 1.60 5.72
CA THR A 189 0.85 1.40 4.79
C THR A 189 0.31 1.31 3.35
N GLY A 190 1.12 0.88 2.40
CA GLY A 190 0.68 0.68 1.02
C GLY A 190 0.52 1.98 0.24
N TYR A 191 1.37 2.96 0.53
CA TYR A 191 1.48 4.19 -0.23
C TYR A 191 1.76 3.91 -1.71
N GLY A 192 1.22 4.74 -2.58
CA GLY A 192 1.38 4.60 -4.02
C GLY A 192 1.05 5.89 -4.75
N THR A 193 1.59 6.04 -5.95
CA THR A 193 1.36 7.23 -6.79
C THR A 193 -0.10 7.35 -7.21
N LEU A 194 -0.50 8.54 -7.63
CA LEU A 194 -1.83 8.77 -8.22
C LEU A 194 -2.07 7.84 -9.40
N ALA A 195 -1.06 7.66 -10.27
CA ALA A 195 -1.16 6.79 -11.44
C ALA A 195 -1.39 5.32 -11.06
N LEU A 196 -0.73 4.81 -10.02
CA LEU A 196 -0.99 3.46 -9.49
C LEU A 196 -2.45 3.30 -9.02
N ARG A 197 -3.03 4.33 -8.44
CA ARG A 197 -4.35 4.32 -7.79
C ARG A 197 -5.49 4.83 -8.70
N THR A 198 -5.24 4.93 -10.01
CA THR A 198 -6.24 5.43 -10.99
C THR A 198 -6.38 4.45 -12.14
N GLY A 199 -7.59 3.99 -12.41
CA GLY A 199 -7.91 3.14 -13.55
C GLY A 199 -7.68 3.85 -14.88
N GLY A 200 -7.09 3.15 -15.84
CA GLY A 200 -6.79 3.70 -17.16
C GLY A 200 -5.59 4.67 -17.21
N SER A 201 -4.77 4.70 -16.17
CA SER A 201 -3.50 5.43 -16.17
C SER A 201 -2.43 4.75 -17.03
N GLU A 202 -1.31 5.43 -17.26
CA GLU A 202 -0.16 4.88 -18.01
C GLU A 202 0.57 3.76 -17.27
N LEU A 203 0.38 3.64 -15.96
CA LEU A 203 0.89 2.54 -15.16
C LEU A 203 -0.16 1.43 -15.06
N LYS A 204 0.29 0.22 -14.73
CA LYS A 204 -0.63 -0.84 -14.33
C LYS A 204 -1.29 -0.47 -13.01
N SER A 205 -2.53 -0.01 -13.08
CA SER A 205 -3.27 0.41 -11.88
C SER A 205 -3.49 -0.75 -10.90
N GLN A 206 -3.44 -0.41 -9.62
CA GLN A 206 -3.78 -1.30 -8.51
C GLN A 206 -4.92 -0.67 -7.71
N LEU A 207 -6.13 -1.15 -7.96
CA LEU A 207 -7.33 -0.78 -7.22
C LEU A 207 -7.79 -1.95 -6.36
N TYR A 208 -8.39 -1.64 -5.23
CA TYR A 208 -8.90 -2.65 -4.30
C TYR A 208 -10.42 -2.74 -4.42
N PRO A 209 -10.97 -3.77 -5.13
CA PRO A 209 -12.41 -3.92 -5.31
C PRO A 209 -13.16 -3.94 -3.97
N GLY A 210 -14.24 -3.17 -3.88
CA GLY A 210 -15.01 -2.97 -2.66
C GLY A 210 -14.53 -1.80 -1.80
N TYR A 211 -13.25 -1.42 -1.90
CA TYR A 211 -12.64 -0.32 -1.12
C TYR A 211 -12.29 0.90 -1.97
N ALA A 212 -11.92 0.68 -3.24
CA ALA A 212 -11.65 1.78 -4.18
C ALA A 212 -12.93 2.55 -4.50
N ALA A 213 -12.86 3.87 -4.36
CA ALA A 213 -13.98 4.77 -4.61
C ALA A 213 -14.30 4.87 -6.12
N PRO A 214 -15.55 5.23 -6.48
CA PRO A 214 -16.00 5.25 -7.88
C PRO A 214 -15.12 6.03 -8.84
N GLU A 215 -14.63 7.20 -8.41
CA GLU A 215 -13.78 8.09 -9.19
C GLU A 215 -12.42 7.51 -9.52
N GLN A 216 -11.92 6.52 -8.75
CA GLN A 216 -10.64 5.90 -9.03
C GLN A 216 -10.64 4.98 -10.26
N TYR A 217 -11.81 4.60 -10.74
CA TYR A 217 -11.94 3.73 -11.92
C TYR A 217 -11.83 4.46 -13.26
N SER A 218 -11.62 5.77 -13.25
CA SER A 218 -11.50 6.59 -14.46
C SER A 218 -10.44 7.66 -14.30
N ALA A 219 -9.53 7.78 -15.28
CA ALA A 219 -8.54 8.84 -15.32
C ALA A 219 -9.16 10.24 -15.61
N ALA A 220 -10.42 10.29 -15.99
CA ALA A 220 -11.15 11.54 -16.22
C ALA A 220 -11.79 12.11 -14.95
N GLU A 221 -11.84 11.35 -13.86
CA GLU A 221 -12.42 11.75 -12.58
C GLU A 221 -11.31 12.12 -11.58
N PHE A 222 -11.59 13.10 -10.73
CA PHE A 222 -10.63 13.55 -9.71
C PHE A 222 -10.87 12.83 -8.40
N SER A 223 -9.80 12.34 -7.79
CA SER A 223 -9.81 11.83 -6.42
C SER A 223 -9.48 12.94 -5.42
N GLY A 224 -10.07 12.86 -4.23
CA GLY A 224 -9.89 13.84 -3.18
C GLY A 224 -9.98 13.21 -1.79
N ARG A 225 -10.14 14.02 -0.77
CA ARG A 225 -10.30 13.53 0.62
C ARG A 225 -11.46 12.55 0.76
N TYR A 226 -12.53 12.77 0.00
CA TYR A 226 -13.73 11.90 -0.03
C TYR A 226 -13.39 10.47 -0.54
N THR A 227 -12.38 10.31 -1.36
CA THR A 227 -11.89 9.01 -1.83
C THR A 227 -11.44 8.13 -0.65
N ASP A 228 -10.66 8.71 0.26
CA ASP A 228 -10.19 8.00 1.45
C ASP A 228 -11.33 7.79 2.47
N VAL A 229 -12.28 8.73 2.57
CA VAL A 229 -13.46 8.57 3.44
C VAL A 229 -14.32 7.40 2.97
N TYR A 230 -14.54 7.26 1.66
CA TYR A 230 -15.23 6.10 1.08
C TYR A 230 -14.53 4.80 1.47
N ALA A 231 -13.22 4.74 1.31
CA ALA A 231 -12.43 3.54 1.63
C ALA A 231 -12.46 3.20 3.14
N LEU A 232 -12.38 4.21 4.02
CA LEU A 232 -12.51 4.02 5.47
C LEU A 232 -13.89 3.46 5.86
N ALA A 233 -14.97 3.98 5.26
CA ALA A 233 -16.32 3.46 5.47
C ALA A 233 -16.42 2.00 4.99
N ALA A 234 -15.85 1.68 3.83
CA ALA A 234 -15.81 0.33 3.29
C ALA A 234 -15.03 -0.65 4.19
N VAL A 235 -13.89 -0.22 4.76
CA VAL A 235 -13.14 -1.02 5.75
C VAL A 235 -13.97 -1.24 7.00
N CYS A 236 -14.63 -0.19 7.52
CA CYS A 236 -15.51 -0.29 8.69
C CYS A 236 -16.66 -1.27 8.43
N TYR A 237 -17.32 -1.17 7.26
CA TYR A 237 -18.36 -2.11 6.84
C TYR A 237 -17.85 -3.56 6.87
N ARG A 238 -16.66 -3.82 6.27
CA ARG A 238 -16.03 -5.15 6.30
C ARG A 238 -15.80 -5.66 7.71
N MET A 239 -15.39 -4.80 8.63
CA MET A 239 -15.10 -5.15 10.01
C MET A 239 -16.38 -5.58 10.77
N VAL A 240 -17.47 -4.85 10.58
CA VAL A 240 -18.71 -5.07 11.36
C VAL A 240 -19.66 -6.08 10.71
N THR A 241 -19.55 -6.34 9.41
CA THR A 241 -20.41 -7.30 8.70
C THR A 241 -19.70 -8.61 8.34
N GLY A 242 -18.36 -8.62 8.35
CA GLY A 242 -17.59 -9.74 7.83
C GLY A 242 -17.59 -9.85 6.30
N GLN A 243 -18.27 -8.96 5.58
CA GLN A 243 -18.37 -8.98 4.11
C GLN A 243 -17.63 -7.82 3.46
N THR A 244 -16.94 -8.07 2.35
CA THR A 244 -16.38 -7.01 1.51
C THR A 244 -17.53 -6.32 0.79
N PRO A 245 -17.59 -4.97 0.79
CA PRO A 245 -18.62 -4.26 0.04
C PRO A 245 -18.60 -4.58 -1.45
N VAL A 246 -19.73 -4.47 -2.11
CA VAL A 246 -19.83 -4.58 -3.57
C VAL A 246 -18.97 -3.48 -4.21
N ALA A 247 -18.18 -3.83 -5.22
CA ALA A 247 -17.28 -2.89 -5.89
C ALA A 247 -18.04 -1.72 -6.55
N ALA A 248 -17.49 -0.53 -6.46
CA ALA A 248 -18.12 0.71 -6.93
C ALA A 248 -18.64 0.67 -8.39
N PRO A 249 -17.93 0.07 -9.38
CA PRO A 249 -18.48 -0.05 -10.74
C PRO A 249 -19.76 -0.87 -10.83
N GLN A 250 -19.89 -1.89 -10.00
CA GLN A 250 -21.11 -2.72 -9.95
C GLN A 250 -22.26 -1.94 -9.31
N ARG A 251 -21.98 -1.17 -8.26
CA ARG A 251 -22.96 -0.29 -7.59
C ARG A 251 -23.50 0.80 -8.50
N LYS A 252 -22.66 1.35 -9.40
CA LYS A 252 -23.10 2.33 -10.44
C LYS A 252 -24.17 1.73 -11.37
N VAL A 253 -24.11 0.44 -11.66
CA VAL A 253 -25.10 -0.25 -12.51
C VAL A 253 -26.36 -0.60 -11.72
N ARG A 254 -26.18 -1.21 -10.55
CA ARG A 254 -27.23 -1.56 -9.61
C ARG A 254 -26.62 -1.60 -8.21
N ASP A 255 -27.08 -0.70 -7.35
CA ASP A 255 -26.64 -0.74 -5.95
C ASP A 255 -27.35 -1.87 -5.22
N SER A 256 -26.58 -2.92 -4.96
CA SER A 256 -27.00 -4.11 -4.23
C SER A 256 -26.30 -4.23 -2.87
N LEU A 257 -25.69 -3.13 -2.39
CA LEU A 257 -25.08 -3.12 -1.07
C LEU A 257 -26.15 -3.29 0.01
N GLU A 258 -26.06 -4.36 0.77
CA GLU A 258 -26.92 -4.57 1.93
C GLU A 258 -26.50 -3.65 3.08
N SER A 259 -27.49 -3.17 3.86
CA SER A 259 -27.16 -2.36 5.03
C SER A 259 -26.41 -3.20 6.07
N ALA A 260 -25.46 -2.59 6.78
CA ALA A 260 -24.71 -3.31 7.80
C ALA A 260 -25.63 -3.85 8.93
N HIS A 261 -26.72 -3.15 9.24
CA HIS A 261 -27.72 -3.59 10.21
C HIS A 261 -28.51 -4.83 9.76
N SER A 262 -28.79 -4.96 8.44
CA SER A 262 -29.49 -6.15 7.93
C SER A 262 -28.62 -7.40 7.93
N LEU A 263 -27.31 -7.23 7.76
CA LEU A 263 -26.35 -8.35 7.81
C LEU A 263 -25.97 -8.75 9.23
N GLU A 264 -25.90 -7.77 10.12
CA GLU A 264 -25.47 -7.96 11.50
C GLU A 264 -26.35 -7.13 12.43
N ALA A 265 -27.29 -7.79 13.09
CA ALA A 265 -28.29 -7.13 13.95
C ALA A 265 -27.67 -6.37 15.17
N GLY A 266 -26.43 -6.72 15.53
CA GLY A 266 -25.66 -6.01 16.56
C GLY A 266 -25.16 -4.63 16.12
N VAL A 267 -25.24 -4.30 14.83
CA VAL A 267 -24.88 -2.99 14.29
C VAL A 267 -26.10 -2.06 14.40
N PRO A 268 -26.02 -0.96 15.16
CA PRO A 268 -27.14 -0.02 15.29
C PRO A 268 -27.55 0.58 13.94
N THR A 269 -28.85 0.81 13.73
CA THR A 269 -29.37 1.37 12.49
C THR A 269 -28.73 2.71 12.14
N TRP A 270 -28.57 3.60 13.13
CA TRP A 270 -27.94 4.92 12.91
C TRP A 270 -26.47 4.78 12.43
N PHE A 271 -25.73 3.78 12.95
CA PHE A 271 -24.36 3.53 12.52
C PHE A 271 -24.32 2.98 11.09
N SER A 272 -25.23 2.04 10.78
CA SER A 272 -25.38 1.47 9.44
C SER A 272 -25.73 2.52 8.37
N GLN A 273 -26.42 3.62 8.75
CA GLN A 273 -26.79 4.70 7.83
C GLN A 273 -25.60 5.62 7.47
N VAL A 274 -24.52 5.56 8.24
CA VAL A 274 -23.30 6.37 8.03
C VAL A 274 -22.28 5.63 7.17
N LEU A 275 -22.37 4.32 7.12
CA LEU A 275 -21.50 3.46 6.31
C LEU A 275 -22.01 3.33 4.86
#